data_a43a684bc5809cd062b95f61f17d0103
#
_entry.id   a43a684bc5809cd062b95f61f17d0103
#
_cell.length_a   1.000
_cell.length_b   1.000
_cell.length_c   1.000
_cell.angle_alpha   90.00
_cell.angle_beta   90.00
_cell.angle_gamma   90.00
#
_symmetry.space_group_name_H-M   'P 1'
#
loop_
_entity.id
_entity.type
_entity.pdbx_description
1 polymer ?
#
loop_
_entity_poly.entity_id
_entity_poly.type
_entity_poly.pdbx_seq_one_letter_code
_entity_poly.pdbx_strand_id
1 'polypeptide(L)'
;MPLAAALALPLLLPAGPIQGLYFEQTTVTYSGGRPTGPGVAARVWSSGKRMRLEAGDEKGGPAFILRLDPPEAYRLEPFQKRAIRVDVVRLRTRSQMDLSMAGDLMGAGADDEGRARTRPLTARRTIAGLPCEGFRITAGSTVMDLYVTRSLPVGVEAFAEFLEWSGASQALGGLMAEVRKLPGFPLETRSQVTVLGEVHETRATVTRVETGPQPAALFEPPPGYRIVTEDQDQEEENKP
;
A
#
# COMPACT_ATOMS: atom_id res chain seq x y z
N MET A 1 -61.84 -19.60 6.59
CA MET A 1 -60.48 -20.11 6.29
C MET A 1 -59.51 -18.94 6.25
N PRO A 2 -58.60 -18.72 7.22
CA PRO A 2 -57.61 -17.66 7.14
C PRO A 2 -56.33 -18.20 6.52
N LEU A 3 -55.86 -17.51 5.47
CA LEU A 3 -54.53 -17.69 4.85
C LEU A 3 -53.46 -17.23 5.85
N ALA A 4 -52.63 -18.12 6.31
CA ALA A 4 -51.40 -17.80 7.04
C ALA A 4 -50.33 -17.39 6.04
N ALA A 5 -49.99 -16.10 6.00
CA ALA A 5 -48.85 -15.59 5.29
C ALA A 5 -47.58 -15.92 6.09
N ALA A 6 -46.80 -16.88 5.61
CA ALA A 6 -45.48 -17.18 6.14
C ALA A 6 -44.51 -16.06 5.73
N LEU A 7 -44.16 -15.18 6.67
CA LEU A 7 -43.05 -14.27 6.56
C LEU A 7 -41.72 -15.07 6.58
N ALA A 8 -41.16 -15.28 5.42
CA ALA A 8 -39.77 -15.75 5.30
C ALA A 8 -38.82 -14.62 5.73
N LEU A 9 -38.27 -14.68 6.93
CA LEU A 9 -37.12 -13.89 7.32
C LEU A 9 -35.93 -14.30 6.43
N PRO A 10 -35.25 -13.34 5.77
CA PRO A 10 -33.98 -13.67 5.14
C PRO A 10 -33.00 -14.07 6.24
N LEU A 11 -32.52 -15.30 6.21
CA LEU A 11 -31.36 -15.75 6.95
C LEU A 11 -30.18 -14.84 6.53
N LEU A 12 -29.81 -13.91 7.40
CA LEU A 12 -28.53 -13.25 7.34
C LEU A 12 -27.47 -14.35 7.53
N LEU A 13 -26.98 -14.88 6.40
CA LEU A 13 -25.78 -15.70 6.41
C LEU A 13 -24.68 -14.83 7.05
N PRO A 14 -23.96 -15.34 8.08
CA PRO A 14 -22.83 -14.62 8.62
C PRO A 14 -21.88 -14.33 7.48
N ALA A 15 -21.50 -13.06 7.32
CA ALA A 15 -20.47 -12.67 6.37
C ALA A 15 -19.29 -13.60 6.59
N GLY A 16 -18.92 -14.37 5.56
CA GLY A 16 -17.79 -15.27 5.63
C GLY A 16 -16.54 -14.54 6.12
N PRO A 17 -15.56 -15.23 6.69
CA PRO A 17 -14.36 -14.58 7.21
C PRO A 17 -13.76 -13.73 6.10
N ILE A 18 -13.51 -12.44 6.40
CA ILE A 18 -12.86 -11.50 5.46
C ILE A 18 -11.54 -12.13 5.08
N GLN A 19 -11.38 -12.46 3.81
CA GLN A 19 -10.15 -13.03 3.31
C GLN A 19 -9.05 -11.99 3.47
N GLY A 20 -8.03 -12.33 4.26
CA GLY A 20 -6.86 -11.51 4.43
C GLY A 20 -5.79 -11.87 3.40
N LEU A 21 -4.84 -10.96 3.26
CA LEU A 21 -3.66 -11.11 2.44
C LEU A 21 -2.42 -10.91 3.30
N TYR A 22 -1.46 -11.78 3.16
CA TYR A 22 -0.09 -11.60 3.62
C TYR A 22 0.85 -11.62 2.42
N PHE A 23 1.80 -10.69 2.37
CA PHE A 23 2.88 -10.76 1.40
C PHE A 23 4.19 -10.18 1.93
N GLU A 24 5.29 -10.68 1.40
CA GLU A 24 6.63 -10.16 1.58
C GLU A 24 7.06 -9.52 0.26
N GLN A 25 7.68 -8.35 0.35
CA GLN A 25 8.22 -7.67 -0.83
C GLN A 25 9.62 -7.13 -0.57
N THR A 26 10.39 -6.99 -1.63
CA THR A 26 11.67 -6.27 -1.63
C THR A 26 11.56 -5.07 -2.55
N THR A 27 11.97 -3.91 -2.06
CA THR A 27 12.00 -2.66 -2.84
C THR A 27 13.45 -2.25 -3.05
N VAL A 28 13.84 -2.02 -4.31
CA VAL A 28 15.16 -1.54 -4.71
C VAL A 28 15.00 -0.25 -5.49
N THR A 29 15.80 0.76 -5.15
CA THR A 29 15.86 2.04 -5.86
C THR A 29 17.12 2.10 -6.71
N TYR A 30 17.00 2.68 -7.91
CA TYR A 30 18.09 2.82 -8.88
C TYR A 30 18.20 4.30 -9.30
N SER A 31 19.41 4.76 -9.56
CA SER A 31 19.70 6.04 -10.19
C SER A 31 20.71 5.80 -11.32
N GLY A 32 20.42 6.30 -12.52
CA GLY A 32 21.25 6.03 -13.70
C GLY A 32 21.43 4.53 -14.00
N GLY A 33 20.46 3.70 -13.66
CA GLY A 33 20.49 2.24 -13.86
C GLY A 33 21.28 1.44 -12.82
N ARG A 34 21.83 2.09 -11.78
CA ARG A 34 22.55 1.44 -10.69
C ARG A 34 21.75 1.48 -9.40
N PRO A 35 21.73 0.39 -8.61
CA PRO A 35 21.06 0.41 -7.32
C PRO A 35 21.73 1.43 -6.39
N THR A 36 20.91 2.22 -5.69
CA THR A 36 21.38 3.27 -4.75
C THR A 36 21.67 2.73 -3.35
N GLY A 37 21.33 1.47 -3.10
CA GLY A 37 21.53 0.80 -1.81
C GLY A 37 21.02 -0.64 -1.85
N PRO A 38 21.12 -1.34 -0.72
CA PRO A 38 20.52 -2.66 -0.58
C PRO A 38 19.00 -2.58 -0.72
N GLY A 39 18.39 -3.67 -1.16
CA GLY A 39 16.94 -3.76 -1.19
C GLY A 39 16.34 -3.67 0.22
N VAL A 40 15.23 -2.98 0.35
CA VAL A 40 14.47 -2.87 1.60
C VAL A 40 13.36 -3.92 1.58
N ALA A 41 13.41 -4.86 2.51
CA ALA A 41 12.35 -5.84 2.70
C ALA A 41 11.18 -5.24 3.47
N ALA A 42 9.97 -5.71 3.18
CA ALA A 42 8.78 -5.36 3.91
C ALA A 42 7.84 -6.57 3.99
N ARG A 43 7.11 -6.67 5.09
CA ARG A 43 6.02 -7.64 5.30
C ARG A 43 4.71 -6.88 5.47
N VAL A 44 3.70 -7.31 4.75
CA VAL A 44 2.39 -6.65 4.76
C VAL A 44 1.30 -7.66 5.06
N TRP A 45 0.45 -7.33 6.02
CA TRP A 45 -0.79 -8.04 6.32
C TRP A 45 -1.96 -7.11 6.04
N SER A 46 -2.98 -7.60 5.41
CA SER A 46 -4.23 -6.87 5.26
C SER A 46 -5.43 -7.78 5.54
N SER A 47 -6.49 -7.23 6.10
CA SER A 47 -7.75 -7.92 6.33
C SER A 47 -8.89 -6.90 6.40
N GLY A 48 -9.72 -6.90 5.38
CA GLY A 48 -10.75 -5.88 5.23
C GLY A 48 -10.13 -4.48 5.21
N LYS A 49 -10.60 -3.62 6.13
CA LYS A 49 -10.12 -2.23 6.28
C LYS A 49 -8.93 -2.08 7.24
N ARG A 50 -8.13 -3.11 7.41
CA ARG A 50 -6.98 -3.13 8.33
C ARG A 50 -5.73 -3.55 7.60
N MET A 51 -4.64 -2.90 7.92
CA MET A 51 -3.32 -3.18 7.36
C MET A 51 -2.25 -3.07 8.44
N ARG A 52 -1.26 -3.95 8.34
CA ARG A 52 -0.01 -3.86 9.07
C ARG A 52 1.13 -3.95 8.07
N LEU A 53 2.09 -3.05 8.19
CA LEU A 53 3.33 -3.06 7.44
C LEU A 53 4.50 -3.12 8.42
N GLU A 54 5.43 -4.01 8.19
CA GLU A 54 6.71 -4.09 8.91
C GLU A 54 7.84 -3.90 7.91
N ALA A 55 8.74 -2.97 8.18
CA ALA A 55 9.91 -2.69 7.34
C ALA A 55 11.16 -3.37 7.91
N GLY A 56 12.00 -3.91 7.02
CA GLY A 56 13.24 -4.60 7.35
C GLY A 56 13.10 -6.13 7.42
N ASP A 57 14.25 -6.80 7.42
CA ASP A 57 14.35 -8.27 7.42
C ASP A 57 14.20 -8.87 8.82
N GLU A 58 14.46 -8.07 9.86
CA GLU A 58 14.49 -8.54 11.24
C GLU A 58 13.09 -8.48 11.90
N LYS A 59 12.80 -9.49 12.71
CA LYS A 59 11.63 -9.44 13.59
C LYS A 59 11.82 -8.33 14.61
N GLY A 60 10.89 -7.36 14.62
CA GLY A 60 10.93 -6.23 15.55
C GLY A 60 11.45 -4.94 14.95
N GLY A 61 11.58 -4.85 13.63
CA GLY A 61 11.76 -3.58 12.92
C GLY A 61 10.57 -2.63 13.10
N PRO A 62 10.70 -1.37 12.63
CA PRO A 62 9.60 -0.42 12.70
C PRO A 62 8.38 -0.97 11.96
N ALA A 63 7.22 -0.81 12.58
CA ALA A 63 5.97 -1.28 12.03
C ALA A 63 4.92 -0.17 12.03
N PHE A 64 4.01 -0.27 11.08
CA PHE A 64 2.89 0.64 10.94
C PHE A 64 1.58 -0.14 10.90
N ILE A 65 0.61 0.28 11.69
CA ILE A 65 -0.74 -0.28 11.69
C ILE A 65 -1.68 0.80 11.22
N LEU A 66 -2.56 0.46 10.27
CA LEU A 66 -3.62 1.33 9.78
C LEU A 66 -4.95 0.60 9.89
N ARG A 67 -5.94 1.25 10.48
CA ARG A 67 -7.33 0.83 10.51
C ARG A 67 -8.18 1.93 9.90
N LEU A 68 -9.16 1.57 9.09
CA LEU A 68 -10.02 2.53 8.38
C LEU A 68 -11.43 2.62 8.96
N ASP A 69 -11.74 1.82 9.97
CA ASP A 69 -13.07 1.76 10.58
C ASP A 69 -12.96 1.40 12.07
N PRO A 70 -12.91 2.37 13.00
CA PRO A 70 -12.66 3.80 12.80
C PRO A 70 -11.24 4.09 12.28
N PRO A 71 -11.02 5.26 11.62
CA PRO A 71 -9.68 5.60 11.12
C PRO A 71 -8.70 5.81 12.27
N GLU A 72 -7.72 4.94 12.37
CA GLU A 72 -6.63 5.01 13.35
C GLU A 72 -5.34 4.50 12.74
N ALA A 73 -4.23 5.12 13.09
CA ALA A 73 -2.91 4.66 12.68
C ALA A 73 -1.96 4.65 13.88
N TYR A 74 -1.03 3.70 13.86
CA TYR A 74 0.00 3.57 14.88
C TYR A 74 1.34 3.30 14.21
N ARG A 75 2.36 4.06 14.62
CA ARG A 75 3.77 3.74 14.38
C ARG A 75 4.27 2.97 15.59
N LEU A 76 4.76 1.77 15.38
CA LEU A 76 5.27 0.92 16.43
C LEU A 76 6.79 1.06 16.54
N GLU A 77 7.28 1.21 17.74
CA GLU A 77 8.70 1.23 18.11
C GLU A 77 8.99 0.07 19.05
N PRO A 78 9.34 -1.10 18.49
CA PRO A 78 9.43 -2.34 19.28
C PRO A 78 10.48 -2.31 20.38
N PHE A 79 11.62 -1.67 20.15
CA PHE A 79 12.70 -1.55 21.14
C PHE A 79 12.29 -0.76 22.38
N GLN A 80 11.43 0.26 22.19
CA GLN A 80 10.93 1.10 23.27
C GLN A 80 9.58 0.59 23.80
N LYS A 81 9.00 -0.45 23.22
CA LYS A 81 7.64 -0.92 23.47
C LYS A 81 6.63 0.22 23.44
N ARG A 82 6.73 1.06 22.42
CA ARG A 82 5.93 2.27 22.27
C ARG A 82 5.10 2.18 20.99
N ALA A 83 3.84 2.57 21.07
CA ALA A 83 2.93 2.71 19.94
C ALA A 83 2.52 4.19 19.87
N ILE A 84 3.00 4.88 18.83
CA ILE A 84 2.71 6.29 18.63
C ILE A 84 1.44 6.36 17.78
N ARG A 85 0.39 6.92 18.36
CA ARG A 85 -0.85 7.17 17.66
C ARG A 85 -0.65 8.34 16.70
N VAL A 86 -0.74 8.04 15.40
CA VAL A 86 -0.55 9.00 14.32
C VAL A 86 -1.90 9.61 13.95
N ASP A 87 -1.95 10.93 13.81
CA ASP A 87 -3.11 11.60 13.27
C ASP A 87 -3.20 11.31 11.76
N VAL A 88 -4.20 10.50 11.39
CA VAL A 88 -4.40 10.04 10.00
C VAL A 88 -4.64 11.22 9.04
N VAL A 89 -5.27 12.30 9.52
CA VAL A 89 -5.52 13.49 8.70
C VAL A 89 -4.21 14.24 8.46
N ARG A 90 -3.41 14.43 9.51
CA ARG A 90 -2.07 15.04 9.40
C ARG A 90 -1.15 14.19 8.53
N LEU A 91 -1.15 12.87 8.71
CA LEU A 91 -0.36 11.94 7.89
C LEU A 91 -0.71 12.11 6.40
N ARG A 92 -2.00 12.10 6.08
CA ARG A 92 -2.49 12.30 4.71
C ARG A 92 -2.06 13.64 4.13
N THR A 93 -2.25 14.71 4.89
CA THR A 93 -1.90 16.08 4.44
C THR A 93 -0.39 16.20 4.23
N ARG A 94 0.44 15.67 5.13
CA ARG A 94 1.89 15.70 5.03
C ARG A 94 2.37 14.91 3.81
N SER A 95 1.88 13.69 3.62
CA SER A 95 2.21 12.88 2.45
C SER A 95 1.82 13.56 1.13
N GLN A 96 0.68 14.27 1.11
CA GLN A 96 0.26 15.04 -0.06
C GLN A 96 1.21 16.21 -0.34
N MET A 97 1.62 16.94 0.69
CA MET A 97 2.57 18.07 0.54
C MET A 97 3.94 17.57 0.06
N ASP A 98 4.47 16.51 0.68
CA ASP A 98 5.78 15.94 0.31
C ASP A 98 5.78 15.45 -1.15
N LEU A 99 4.69 14.79 -1.57
CA LEU A 99 4.53 14.29 -2.94
C LEU A 99 4.24 15.41 -3.95
N SER A 100 3.51 16.46 -3.57
CA SER A 100 3.30 17.65 -4.42
C SER A 100 4.62 18.39 -4.64
N MET A 101 5.39 18.63 -3.58
CA MET A 101 6.72 19.25 -3.69
C MET A 101 7.66 18.40 -4.54
N ALA A 102 7.63 17.08 -4.38
CA ALA A 102 8.40 16.17 -5.24
C ALA A 102 7.92 16.25 -6.70
N GLY A 103 6.60 16.32 -6.94
CA GLY A 103 6.01 16.48 -8.27
C GLY A 103 6.45 17.78 -8.95
N ASP A 104 6.42 18.90 -8.23
CA ASP A 104 6.85 20.22 -8.74
C ASP A 104 8.35 20.22 -9.04
N LEU A 105 9.19 19.61 -8.18
CA LEU A 105 10.62 19.46 -8.42
C LEU A 105 10.94 18.55 -9.62
N MET A 106 10.09 17.56 -9.87
CA MET A 106 10.22 16.61 -10.97
C MET A 106 9.67 17.15 -12.30
N GLY A 107 9.20 18.41 -12.35
CA GLY A 107 8.61 18.98 -13.55
C GLY A 107 7.30 18.29 -13.97
N ALA A 108 6.65 17.57 -13.05
CA ALA A 108 5.29 17.06 -13.22
C ALA A 108 4.27 18.19 -13.00
N GLY A 109 4.64 19.41 -13.44
CA GLY A 109 3.79 20.58 -13.35
C GLY A 109 2.48 20.36 -14.11
N ALA A 110 1.45 21.01 -13.64
CA ALA A 110 0.05 20.91 -14.01
C ALA A 110 -0.30 21.08 -15.52
N ASP A 111 0.69 21.28 -16.37
CA ASP A 111 0.49 21.58 -17.80
C ASP A 111 0.47 20.33 -18.69
N ASP A 112 0.83 19.16 -18.18
CA ASP A 112 0.67 17.91 -18.92
C ASP A 112 -0.49 17.09 -18.32
N GLU A 113 -1.71 17.56 -18.49
CA GLU A 113 -2.94 16.75 -18.40
C GLU A 113 -2.93 15.61 -19.42
N GLY A 114 -1.75 15.07 -19.71
CA GLY A 114 -1.56 13.87 -20.50
C GLY A 114 -2.31 12.74 -19.83
N ARG A 115 -3.51 12.44 -20.36
CA ARG A 115 -4.33 11.30 -19.95
C ARG A 115 -3.41 10.11 -19.75
N ALA A 116 -3.33 9.63 -18.53
CA ALA A 116 -2.63 8.36 -18.25
C ALA A 116 -3.14 7.28 -19.22
N ARG A 117 -2.23 6.51 -19.79
CA ARG A 117 -2.55 5.48 -20.81
C ARG A 117 -1.99 4.16 -20.35
N THR A 118 -2.86 3.16 -20.38
CA THR A 118 -2.49 1.78 -20.08
C THR A 118 -2.37 0.98 -21.35
N ARG A 119 -1.31 0.17 -21.45
CA ARG A 119 -1.14 -0.82 -22.52
C ARG A 119 -0.62 -2.14 -21.95
N PRO A 120 -1.03 -3.28 -22.50
CA PRO A 120 -0.47 -4.57 -22.13
C PRO A 120 1.00 -4.66 -22.56
N LEU A 121 1.79 -5.39 -21.78
CA LEU A 121 3.13 -5.84 -22.13
C LEU A 121 3.06 -7.26 -22.69
N THR A 122 3.89 -7.55 -23.69
CA THR A 122 3.95 -8.91 -24.29
C THR A 122 4.58 -9.93 -23.34
N ALA A 123 5.48 -9.46 -22.46
CA ALA A 123 6.17 -10.31 -21.50
C ALA A 123 5.23 -10.78 -20.40
N ARG A 124 5.14 -12.10 -20.23
CA ARG A 124 4.53 -12.75 -19.07
C ARG A 124 5.62 -13.15 -18.11
N ARG A 125 5.34 -13.14 -16.81
CA ARG A 125 6.27 -13.52 -15.75
C ARG A 125 5.60 -14.45 -14.76
N THR A 126 6.43 -15.21 -14.05
CA THR A 126 6.00 -15.93 -12.84
C THR A 126 6.68 -15.22 -11.66
N ILE A 127 5.89 -14.72 -10.72
CA ILE A 127 6.36 -13.97 -9.54
C ILE A 127 5.73 -14.61 -8.31
N ALA A 128 6.53 -14.92 -7.29
CA ALA A 128 6.10 -15.66 -6.12
C ALA A 128 5.32 -16.96 -6.46
N GLY A 129 5.73 -17.64 -7.56
CA GLY A 129 5.07 -18.86 -8.05
C GLY A 129 3.76 -18.65 -8.81
N LEU A 130 3.31 -17.41 -8.99
CA LEU A 130 2.03 -17.08 -9.65
C LEU A 130 2.25 -16.50 -11.05
N PRO A 131 1.41 -16.88 -12.05
CA PRO A 131 1.46 -16.32 -13.39
C PRO A 131 0.99 -14.86 -13.35
N CYS A 132 1.73 -13.97 -14.02
CA CYS A 132 1.46 -12.55 -14.09
C CYS A 132 1.39 -12.04 -15.52
N GLU A 133 0.44 -11.15 -15.76
CA GLU A 133 0.33 -10.35 -16.99
C GLU A 133 0.94 -8.97 -16.73
N GLY A 134 1.69 -8.47 -17.73
CA GLY A 134 2.34 -7.16 -17.63
C GLY A 134 1.47 -6.05 -18.22
N PHE A 135 1.49 -4.89 -17.58
CA PHE A 135 0.86 -3.67 -18.05
C PHE A 135 1.82 -2.50 -17.87
N ARG A 136 1.86 -1.60 -18.83
CA ARG A 136 2.56 -0.32 -18.73
C ARG A 136 1.55 0.81 -18.66
N ILE A 137 1.70 1.66 -17.67
CA ILE A 137 0.97 2.91 -17.53
C ILE A 137 1.96 4.04 -17.74
N THR A 138 1.60 5.02 -18.58
CA THR A 138 2.40 6.22 -18.83
C THR A 138 1.57 7.46 -18.49
N ALA A 139 2.17 8.39 -17.74
CA ALA A 139 1.56 9.68 -17.40
C ALA A 139 2.69 10.72 -17.30
N GLY A 140 2.71 11.68 -18.22
CA GLY A 140 3.81 12.66 -18.30
C GLY A 140 5.18 12.00 -18.35
N SER A 141 6.07 12.40 -17.46
CA SER A 141 7.44 11.85 -17.31
C SER A 141 7.50 10.51 -16.55
N THR A 142 6.36 10.04 -16.06
CA THR A 142 6.28 8.81 -15.25
C THR A 142 5.91 7.61 -16.13
N VAL A 143 6.67 6.54 -15.99
CA VAL A 143 6.38 5.23 -16.60
C VAL A 143 6.30 4.20 -15.49
N MET A 144 5.20 3.45 -15.43
CA MET A 144 5.00 2.39 -14.45
C MET A 144 4.69 1.07 -15.16
N ASP A 145 5.53 0.07 -14.95
CA ASP A 145 5.26 -1.31 -15.36
C ASP A 145 4.75 -2.10 -14.15
N LEU A 146 3.60 -2.73 -14.30
CA LEU A 146 3.00 -3.58 -13.28
C LEU A 146 2.80 -4.98 -13.83
N TYR A 147 3.20 -5.98 -13.03
CA TYR A 147 2.90 -7.38 -13.30
C TYR A 147 1.86 -7.86 -12.29
N VAL A 148 0.65 -8.12 -12.79
CA VAL A 148 -0.52 -8.46 -11.97
C VAL A 148 -0.91 -9.92 -12.15
N THR A 149 -1.37 -10.55 -11.07
CA THR A 149 -1.91 -11.90 -11.08
C THR A 149 -3.41 -11.90 -10.84
N ARG A 150 -4.14 -12.74 -11.55
CA ARG A 150 -5.58 -13.02 -11.31
C ARG A 150 -5.79 -14.22 -10.40
N SER A 151 -4.71 -14.88 -9.99
CA SER A 151 -4.79 -16.11 -9.20
C SER A 151 -5.07 -15.88 -7.71
N LEU A 152 -5.10 -14.61 -7.28
CA LEU A 152 -5.45 -14.25 -5.91
C LEU A 152 -6.92 -13.81 -5.82
N PRO A 153 -7.61 -14.13 -4.70
CA PRO A 153 -9.00 -13.70 -4.48
C PRO A 153 -9.14 -12.22 -4.09
N VAL A 154 -8.06 -11.46 -4.19
CA VAL A 154 -7.97 -10.03 -3.92
C VAL A 154 -7.53 -9.31 -5.18
N GLY A 155 -8.14 -8.18 -5.47
CA GLY A 155 -7.81 -7.33 -6.60
C GLY A 155 -6.92 -6.15 -6.23
N VAL A 156 -6.71 -5.29 -7.21
CA VAL A 156 -5.96 -4.04 -7.06
C VAL A 156 -6.62 -3.07 -6.08
N GLU A 157 -7.91 -3.23 -5.81
CA GLU A 157 -8.69 -2.37 -4.91
C GLU A 157 -8.10 -2.38 -3.49
N ALA A 158 -7.68 -3.55 -3.00
CA ALA A 158 -7.05 -3.65 -1.68
C ALA A 158 -5.76 -2.82 -1.59
N PHE A 159 -5.01 -2.72 -2.69
CA PHE A 159 -3.82 -1.88 -2.78
C PHE A 159 -4.17 -0.41 -3.00
N ALA A 160 -5.19 -0.13 -3.81
CA ALA A 160 -5.66 1.22 -4.11
C ALA A 160 -6.19 1.94 -2.86
N GLU A 161 -6.98 1.26 -2.02
CA GLU A 161 -7.43 1.81 -0.73
C GLU A 161 -6.26 2.26 0.15
N PHE A 162 -5.22 1.44 0.25
CA PHE A 162 -4.02 1.80 1.01
C PHE A 162 -3.33 3.06 0.45
N LEU A 163 -3.16 3.13 -0.86
CA LEU A 163 -2.56 4.30 -1.52
C LEU A 163 -3.41 5.56 -1.34
N GLU A 164 -4.74 5.44 -1.32
CA GLU A 164 -5.62 6.56 -1.01
C GLU A 164 -5.42 7.09 0.42
N TRP A 165 -5.34 6.17 1.37
CA TRP A 165 -5.14 6.53 2.77
C TRP A 165 -3.75 7.10 3.05
N SER A 166 -2.73 6.62 2.38
CA SER A 166 -1.38 7.18 2.48
C SER A 166 -1.24 8.58 1.85
N GLY A 167 -2.29 9.08 1.16
CA GLY A 167 -2.24 10.32 0.41
C GLY A 167 -1.58 10.20 -0.97
N ALA A 168 -0.97 9.06 -1.27
CA ALA A 168 -0.27 8.83 -2.53
C ALA A 168 -1.18 8.88 -3.76
N SER A 169 -2.48 8.59 -3.60
CA SER A 169 -3.43 8.60 -4.72
C SER A 169 -3.62 9.97 -5.35
N GLN A 170 -3.52 11.06 -4.57
CA GLN A 170 -3.68 12.41 -5.11
C GLN A 170 -2.46 12.86 -5.91
N ALA A 171 -1.26 12.51 -5.44
CA ALA A 171 -0.03 12.80 -6.17
C ALA A 171 0.13 11.94 -7.44
N LEU A 172 -0.45 10.75 -7.43
CA LEU A 172 -0.44 9.85 -8.59
C LEU A 172 -1.61 10.09 -9.56
N GLY A 173 -2.57 10.96 -9.20
CA GLY A 173 -3.63 11.47 -10.07
C GLY A 173 -4.25 10.45 -11.03
N GLY A 174 -4.19 10.75 -12.33
CA GLY A 174 -4.70 9.87 -13.38
C GLY A 174 -4.06 8.49 -13.45
N LEU A 175 -2.85 8.32 -12.89
CA LEU A 175 -2.14 7.05 -12.85
C LEU A 175 -2.88 6.04 -11.96
N MET A 176 -3.41 6.48 -10.82
CA MET A 176 -4.22 5.63 -9.93
C MET A 176 -5.54 5.20 -10.55
N ALA A 177 -6.16 6.07 -11.35
CA ALA A 177 -7.37 5.71 -12.10
C ALA A 177 -7.12 4.58 -13.09
N GLU A 178 -5.93 4.52 -13.70
CA GLU A 178 -5.52 3.43 -14.59
C GLU A 178 -5.14 2.17 -13.81
N VAL A 179 -4.44 2.30 -12.68
CA VAL A 179 -4.09 1.15 -11.80
C VAL A 179 -5.36 0.41 -11.36
N ARG A 180 -6.44 1.11 -11.02
CA ARG A 180 -7.72 0.51 -10.61
C ARG A 180 -8.42 -0.31 -11.70
N LYS A 181 -8.08 -0.09 -12.97
CA LYS A 181 -8.63 -0.86 -14.10
C LYS A 181 -7.90 -2.19 -14.32
N LEU A 182 -6.79 -2.43 -13.64
CA LEU A 182 -5.99 -3.63 -13.84
C LEU A 182 -6.70 -4.87 -13.28
N PRO A 183 -6.60 -6.00 -13.99
CA PRO A 183 -7.41 -7.18 -13.70
C PRO A 183 -6.76 -8.10 -12.65
N GLY A 184 -6.33 -7.61 -11.49
CA GLY A 184 -5.74 -8.47 -10.47
C GLY A 184 -4.82 -7.73 -9.50
N PHE A 185 -4.11 -8.49 -8.67
CA PHE A 185 -3.22 -7.95 -7.65
C PHE A 185 -1.78 -7.78 -8.20
N PRO A 186 -1.12 -6.61 -8.01
CA PRO A 186 0.24 -6.38 -8.47
C PRO A 186 1.27 -7.14 -7.61
N LEU A 187 2.09 -7.97 -8.24
CA LEU A 187 3.20 -8.68 -7.61
C LEU A 187 4.57 -8.07 -7.92
N GLU A 188 4.68 -7.27 -8.97
CA GLU A 188 5.85 -6.45 -9.25
C GLU A 188 5.38 -5.10 -9.77
N THR A 189 5.99 -4.05 -9.24
CA THR A 189 5.82 -2.68 -9.72
C THR A 189 7.20 -2.11 -10.02
N ARG A 190 7.39 -1.55 -11.19
CA ARG A 190 8.58 -0.82 -11.59
C ARG A 190 8.14 0.58 -12.00
N SER A 191 8.49 1.57 -11.21
CA SER A 191 8.19 2.98 -11.47
C SER A 191 9.47 3.68 -11.91
N GLN A 192 9.38 4.43 -12.99
CA GLN A 192 10.47 5.23 -13.53
C GLN A 192 10.01 6.67 -13.66
N VAL A 193 10.84 7.58 -13.20
CA VAL A 193 10.64 9.03 -13.34
C VAL A 193 11.93 9.63 -13.87
N THR A 194 11.82 10.53 -14.85
CA THR A 194 12.96 11.27 -15.36
C THR A 194 13.02 12.65 -14.71
N VAL A 195 14.10 12.94 -13.98
CA VAL A 195 14.32 14.20 -13.29
C VAL A 195 15.61 14.80 -13.80
N LEU A 196 15.57 16.01 -14.37
CA LEU A 196 16.75 16.71 -14.93
C LEU A 196 17.56 15.85 -15.92
N GLY A 197 16.90 14.96 -16.68
CA GLY A 197 17.54 14.06 -17.63
C GLY A 197 18.08 12.76 -17.03
N GLU A 198 18.02 12.59 -15.72
CA GLU A 198 18.39 11.35 -15.03
C GLU A 198 17.18 10.48 -14.74
N VAL A 199 17.30 9.17 -15.01
CA VAL A 199 16.22 8.20 -14.75
C VAL A 199 16.38 7.64 -13.35
N HIS A 200 15.39 7.90 -12.53
CA HIS A 200 15.19 7.27 -11.22
C HIS A 200 14.17 6.16 -11.33
N GLU A 201 14.52 4.99 -10.83
CA GLU A 201 13.64 3.81 -10.87
C GLU A 201 13.47 3.24 -9.47
N THR A 202 12.24 2.86 -9.14
CA THR A 202 11.93 2.06 -7.96
C THR A 202 11.27 0.77 -8.40
N ARG A 203 11.79 -0.36 -7.92
CA ARG A 203 11.24 -1.68 -8.20
C ARG A 203 10.83 -2.34 -6.90
N ALA A 204 9.54 -2.64 -6.76
CA ALA A 204 9.00 -3.44 -5.66
C ALA A 204 8.58 -4.79 -6.22
N THR A 205 9.08 -5.88 -5.63
CA THR A 205 8.79 -7.26 -6.07
C THR A 205 8.32 -8.07 -4.88
N VAL A 206 7.16 -8.70 -4.99
CA VAL A 206 6.63 -9.64 -4.02
C VAL A 206 7.41 -10.95 -4.13
N THR A 207 7.97 -11.39 -3.01
CA THR A 207 8.75 -12.63 -2.93
C THR A 207 7.93 -13.80 -2.39
N ARG A 208 6.91 -13.49 -1.59
CA ARG A 208 5.97 -14.47 -1.00
C ARG A 208 4.59 -13.85 -0.89
N VAL A 209 3.55 -14.64 -1.11
CA VAL A 209 2.16 -14.21 -0.93
C VAL A 209 1.32 -15.37 -0.41
N GLU A 210 0.46 -15.08 0.56
CA GLU A 210 -0.48 -16.01 1.15
C GLU A 210 -1.85 -15.36 1.31
N THR A 211 -2.90 -16.13 1.13
CA THR A 211 -4.28 -15.69 1.35
C THR A 211 -4.89 -16.51 2.48
N GLY A 212 -5.72 -15.89 3.28
CA GLY A 212 -6.40 -16.55 4.39
C GLY A 212 -6.76 -15.55 5.50
N PRO A 213 -7.51 -16.01 6.52
CA PRO A 213 -7.88 -15.16 7.64
C PRO A 213 -6.63 -14.72 8.42
N GLN A 214 -6.56 -13.43 8.71
CA GLN A 214 -5.49 -12.85 9.51
C GLN A 214 -5.96 -12.65 10.96
N PRO A 215 -5.12 -12.97 11.97
CA PRO A 215 -5.45 -12.74 13.36
C PRO A 215 -5.72 -11.25 13.64
N ALA A 216 -6.82 -10.92 14.30
CA ALA A 216 -7.17 -9.54 14.61
C ALA A 216 -6.10 -8.81 15.44
N ALA A 217 -5.39 -9.53 16.31
CA ALA A 217 -4.31 -9.00 17.12
C ALA A 217 -3.13 -8.44 16.31
N LEU A 218 -2.96 -8.82 15.04
CA LEU A 218 -1.95 -8.23 14.16
C LEU A 218 -2.20 -6.74 13.91
N PHE A 219 -3.45 -6.30 13.96
CA PHE A 219 -3.88 -4.94 13.65
C PHE A 219 -4.12 -4.09 14.89
N GLU A 220 -3.59 -4.52 16.03
CA GLU A 220 -3.64 -3.80 17.29
C GLU A 220 -2.21 -3.56 17.80
N PRO A 221 -1.96 -2.48 18.55
CA PRO A 221 -0.71 -2.33 19.28
C PRO A 221 -0.46 -3.57 20.16
N PRO A 222 0.74 -4.14 20.17
CA PRO A 222 1.02 -5.35 20.94
C PRO A 222 0.81 -5.12 22.46
N PRO A 223 0.39 -6.14 23.20
CA PRO A 223 0.25 -6.04 24.65
C PRO A 223 1.54 -5.56 25.32
N GLY A 224 1.40 -4.65 26.29
CA GLY A 224 2.53 -4.08 27.01
C GLY A 224 3.23 -2.91 26.32
N TYR A 225 2.72 -2.46 25.16
CA TYR A 225 3.17 -1.22 24.54
C TYR A 225 2.49 -0.03 25.20
N ARG A 226 3.27 1.03 25.47
CA ARG A 226 2.74 2.32 25.89
C ARG A 226 2.21 3.06 24.65
N ILE A 227 0.94 3.47 24.69
CA ILE A 227 0.34 4.28 23.63
C ILE A 227 0.59 5.75 23.98
N VAL A 228 1.19 6.49 23.05
CA VAL A 228 1.45 7.93 23.13
C VAL A 228 0.91 8.62 21.87
N THR A 229 0.65 9.91 21.96
CA THR A 229 0.35 10.75 20.80
C THR A 229 1.62 11.27 20.15
N GLU A 230 1.56 11.74 18.90
CA GLU A 230 2.70 12.37 18.24
C GLU A 230 3.25 13.58 19.00
N ASP A 231 2.36 14.39 19.61
CA ASP A 231 2.76 15.56 20.38
C ASP A 231 3.55 15.15 21.63
N GLN A 232 3.11 14.10 22.35
CA GLN A 232 3.82 13.54 23.50
C GLN A 232 5.17 12.94 23.13
N ASP A 233 5.25 12.31 21.96
CA ASP A 233 6.48 11.75 21.42
C ASP A 233 7.52 12.85 21.17
N GLN A 234 7.12 13.93 20.51
CA GLN A 234 7.98 15.08 20.26
C GLN A 234 8.45 15.79 21.54
N GLU A 235 7.59 15.89 22.53
CA GLU A 235 7.96 16.46 23.84
C GLU A 235 9.00 15.60 24.58
N GLU A 236 8.92 14.28 24.45
CA GLU A 236 9.90 13.36 25.06
C GLU A 236 11.26 13.41 24.33
N GLU A 237 11.28 13.51 23.00
CA GLU A 237 12.50 13.63 22.20
C GLU A 237 13.24 14.97 22.42
N ASN A 238 12.50 16.05 22.73
CA ASN A 238 13.06 17.38 22.95
C ASN A 238 13.46 17.64 24.42
N LYS A 239 13.31 16.67 25.31
CA LYS A 239 13.82 16.81 26.68
C LYS A 239 15.34 16.71 26.71
N PRO A 240 16.04 17.71 27.27
CA PRO A 240 17.50 17.74 27.37
C PRO A 240 18.08 16.59 28.18
#